data_418e710e14899d688674af81448ce119
#
_entry.id   418e710e14899d688674af81448ce119
#
_cell.length_a   1.000
_cell.length_b   1.000
_cell.length_c   1.000
_cell.angle_alpha   90.00
_cell.angle_beta   90.00
_cell.angle_gamma   90.00
#
_symmetry.space_group_name_H-M   'P 1'
#
loop_
_entity.id
_entity.type
_entity.pdbx_description
1 polymer ?
#
loop_
_entity_poly.entity_id
_entity_poly.type
_entity_poly.pdbx_seq_one_letter_code
_entity_poly.pdbx_strand_id
1 'polypeptide(L)'
;MTLNVPLIDTQNLDSALELQGARFDVACVNWPETFPYAPLCSGRVARTKDALVVDFRVSGLDFRAQNTEDNGRQWEDSCVEVFIQDPSQAVYYNFEVNPLGKVLACVGPDRNNRVPRPKEEMKDILRFAQHDRMVTNDLEGVQSWRVCIVIPFHLIGVNPEHLPASIRANFYKCGDLTAHPHFLSWSPIFTEQPDFHRPEWFGELFL
;
A
#
# COMPACT_ATOMS: atom_id res chain seq x y z
N MET A 1 -2.41 -10.83 11.95
CA MET A 1 -2.13 -11.40 10.60
C MET A 1 -0.64 -11.62 10.42
N THR A 2 -0.24 -12.66 9.66
CA THR A 2 1.18 -12.95 9.39
C THR A 2 1.38 -13.41 7.95
N LEU A 3 2.51 -13.07 7.34
CA LEU A 3 2.92 -13.55 6.01
C LEU A 3 4.42 -13.87 5.99
N ASN A 4 4.80 -14.94 5.29
CA ASN A 4 6.19 -15.20 4.93
C ASN A 4 6.47 -14.50 3.59
N VAL A 5 7.45 -13.60 3.55
CA VAL A 5 7.80 -12.80 2.38
C VAL A 5 8.92 -13.51 1.62
N PRO A 6 8.64 -14.14 0.47
CA PRO A 6 9.66 -14.86 -0.27
C PRO A 6 10.68 -13.92 -0.92
N LEU A 7 11.92 -14.37 -0.99
CA LEU A 7 12.95 -13.75 -1.83
C LEU A 7 12.70 -14.18 -3.29
N ILE A 8 12.58 -13.21 -4.18
CA ILE A 8 12.36 -13.46 -5.62
C ILE A 8 13.47 -12.85 -6.49
N ASP A 9 13.61 -13.40 -7.70
CA ASP A 9 14.53 -12.87 -8.70
C ASP A 9 13.96 -11.59 -9.37
N THR A 10 14.84 -10.66 -9.67
CA THR A 10 14.51 -9.38 -10.32
C THR A 10 14.53 -9.44 -11.85
N GLN A 11 15.06 -10.49 -12.47
CA GLN A 11 15.15 -10.57 -13.94
C GLN A 11 13.78 -10.54 -14.63
N ASN A 12 12.77 -11.15 -13.99
CA ASN A 12 11.38 -11.08 -14.43
C ASN A 12 10.48 -10.89 -13.21
N LEU A 13 10.52 -9.69 -12.67
CA LEU A 13 9.86 -9.34 -11.40
C LEU A 13 8.37 -9.69 -11.40
N ASP A 14 7.67 -9.38 -12.50
CA ASP A 14 6.22 -9.60 -12.60
C ASP A 14 5.87 -11.11 -12.54
N SER A 15 6.55 -11.93 -13.32
CA SER A 15 6.34 -13.38 -13.29
C SER A 15 6.78 -14.02 -11.99
N ALA A 16 7.91 -13.59 -11.41
CA ALA A 16 8.40 -14.10 -10.14
C ALA A 16 7.41 -13.78 -9.01
N LEU A 17 6.89 -12.56 -8.98
CA LEU A 17 5.89 -12.13 -8.01
C LEU A 17 4.57 -12.91 -8.18
N GLU A 18 4.11 -13.13 -9.41
CA GLU A 18 2.89 -13.91 -9.69
C GLU A 18 3.02 -15.35 -9.22
N LEU A 19 4.16 -15.99 -9.42
CA LEU A 19 4.36 -17.41 -9.11
C LEU A 19 4.71 -17.65 -7.64
N GLN A 20 5.50 -16.76 -7.03
CA GLN A 20 6.14 -16.99 -5.73
C GLN A 20 5.67 -16.04 -4.64
N GLY A 21 5.16 -14.83 -5.00
CA GLY A 21 4.73 -13.81 -4.03
C GLY A 21 3.67 -14.32 -3.05
N ALA A 22 3.83 -14.01 -1.77
CA ALA A 22 2.85 -14.31 -0.75
C ALA A 22 1.56 -13.53 -0.99
N ARG A 23 0.43 -14.21 -1.02
CA ARG A 23 -0.89 -13.60 -1.29
C ARG A 23 -1.47 -12.97 -0.04
N PHE A 24 -2.16 -11.84 -0.22
CA PHE A 24 -2.96 -11.21 0.81
C PHE A 24 -4.24 -10.61 0.22
N ASP A 25 -5.24 -10.47 1.06
CA ASP A 25 -6.50 -9.79 0.73
C ASP A 25 -6.69 -8.59 1.67
N VAL A 26 -7.01 -7.44 1.12
CA VAL A 26 -7.38 -6.24 1.86
C VAL A 26 -8.90 -6.22 1.98
N ALA A 27 -9.43 -7.01 2.93
CA ALA A 27 -10.84 -7.35 3.00
C ALA A 27 -11.49 -7.05 4.36
N CYS A 28 -10.72 -6.56 5.35
CA CYS A 28 -11.30 -6.17 6.63
C CYS A 28 -12.04 -4.84 6.49
N VAL A 29 -13.37 -4.88 6.55
CA VAL A 29 -14.24 -3.70 6.63
C VAL A 29 -14.35 -3.32 8.10
N ASN A 30 -13.47 -2.40 8.55
CA ASN A 30 -13.35 -2.13 10.00
C ASN A 30 -14.49 -1.23 10.54
N TRP A 31 -15.17 -0.48 9.67
CA TRP A 31 -16.24 0.48 10.05
C TRP A 31 -17.49 0.29 9.18
N PRO A 32 -18.13 -0.92 9.21
CA PRO A 32 -19.19 -1.30 8.26
C PRO A 32 -20.48 -0.48 8.41
N GLU A 33 -20.76 0.07 9.60
CA GLU A 33 -21.95 0.89 9.86
C GLU A 33 -21.92 2.22 9.09
N THR A 34 -20.71 2.78 8.89
CA THR A 34 -20.55 4.08 8.24
C THR A 34 -20.01 3.93 6.81
N PHE A 35 -19.13 2.95 6.60
CA PHE A 35 -18.44 2.72 5.32
C PHE A 35 -18.57 1.25 4.89
N PRO A 36 -19.76 0.82 4.46
CA PRO A 36 -20.05 -0.58 4.12
C PRO A 36 -19.49 -1.00 2.75
N TYR A 37 -19.15 -0.06 1.88
CA TYR A 37 -18.65 -0.39 0.55
C TYR A 37 -17.27 -1.04 0.62
N ALA A 38 -17.12 -2.16 -0.07
CA ALA A 38 -15.89 -2.95 -0.09
C ALA A 38 -15.54 -3.38 -1.52
N PRO A 39 -14.69 -2.63 -2.24
CA PRO A 39 -14.14 -3.09 -3.50
C PRO A 39 -13.27 -4.34 -3.26
N LEU A 40 -13.17 -5.20 -4.27
CA LEU A 40 -12.21 -6.30 -4.24
C LEU A 40 -10.80 -5.74 -4.29
N CYS A 41 -10.00 -6.04 -3.29
CA CYS A 41 -8.60 -5.66 -3.24
C CYS A 41 -7.77 -6.83 -2.73
N SER A 42 -6.92 -7.35 -3.59
CA SER A 42 -5.98 -8.41 -3.26
C SER A 42 -4.58 -8.05 -3.71
N GLY A 43 -3.58 -8.76 -3.24
CA GLY A 43 -2.22 -8.49 -3.65
C GLY A 43 -1.26 -9.63 -3.41
N ARG A 44 -0.02 -9.33 -3.73
CA ARG A 44 1.13 -10.18 -3.47
C ARG A 44 2.27 -9.37 -2.89
N VAL A 45 2.97 -9.94 -1.95
CA VAL A 45 4.18 -9.37 -1.37
C VAL A 45 5.33 -10.34 -1.52
N ALA A 46 6.49 -9.80 -1.90
CA ALA A 46 7.76 -10.50 -1.97
C ALA A 46 8.89 -9.53 -1.61
N ARG A 47 10.10 -10.01 -1.54
CA ARG A 47 11.29 -9.16 -1.43
C ARG A 47 12.33 -9.52 -2.47
N THR A 48 13.11 -8.56 -2.84
CA THR A 48 14.41 -8.73 -3.49
C THR A 48 15.50 -8.72 -2.41
N LYS A 49 16.75 -8.68 -2.82
CA LYS A 49 17.86 -8.46 -1.88
C LYS A 49 17.75 -7.10 -1.18
N ASP A 50 17.29 -6.06 -1.91
CA ASP A 50 17.41 -4.66 -1.51
C ASP A 50 16.07 -3.95 -1.31
N ALA A 51 14.93 -4.62 -1.58
CA ALA A 51 13.63 -3.98 -1.56
C ALA A 51 12.48 -4.91 -1.18
N LEU A 52 11.43 -4.35 -0.60
CA LEU A 52 10.11 -4.95 -0.52
C LEU A 52 9.34 -4.66 -1.82
N VAL A 53 8.64 -5.67 -2.35
CA VAL A 53 7.81 -5.56 -3.56
C VAL A 53 6.37 -5.88 -3.18
N VAL A 54 5.46 -4.96 -3.44
CA VAL A 54 4.03 -5.14 -3.16
C VAL A 54 3.21 -4.85 -4.41
N ASP A 55 2.42 -5.82 -4.85
CA ASP A 55 1.50 -5.72 -5.98
C ASP A 55 0.07 -5.71 -5.47
N PHE A 56 -0.71 -4.74 -5.90
CA PHE A 56 -2.14 -4.65 -5.60
C PHE A 56 -2.96 -4.78 -6.87
N ARG A 57 -4.10 -5.49 -6.76
CA ARG A 57 -5.12 -5.62 -7.79
C ARG A 57 -6.46 -5.23 -7.20
N VAL A 58 -7.07 -4.24 -7.78
CA VAL A 58 -8.31 -3.66 -7.29
C VAL A 58 -9.38 -3.78 -8.38
N SER A 59 -10.59 -4.15 -7.96
CA SER A 59 -11.79 -4.14 -8.82
C SER A 59 -12.98 -3.64 -8.02
N GLY A 60 -13.66 -2.62 -8.52
CA GLY A 60 -14.78 -2.01 -7.83
C GLY A 60 -15.51 -0.99 -8.69
N LEU A 61 -16.56 -0.39 -8.12
CA LEU A 61 -17.40 0.60 -8.81
C LEU A 61 -16.74 1.96 -8.92
N ASP A 62 -15.86 2.28 -7.98
CA ASP A 62 -15.29 3.61 -7.86
C ASP A 62 -13.86 3.67 -8.39
N PHE A 63 -13.66 4.50 -9.38
CA PHE A 63 -12.34 4.81 -9.91
C PHE A 63 -12.16 6.34 -9.94
N ARG A 64 -11.34 6.84 -9.02
CA ARG A 64 -10.92 8.25 -8.98
C ARG A 64 -9.39 8.32 -9.04
N ALA A 65 -8.84 9.18 -9.92
CA ALA A 65 -7.41 9.33 -10.14
C ALA A 65 -7.11 10.77 -10.60
N GLN A 66 -7.20 11.72 -9.68
CA GLN A 66 -7.07 13.16 -9.96
C GLN A 66 -5.76 13.76 -9.45
N ASN A 67 -5.12 13.12 -8.47
CA ASN A 67 -3.85 13.59 -7.92
C ASN A 67 -2.69 13.16 -8.83
N THR A 68 -2.14 14.10 -9.58
CA THR A 68 -1.13 13.85 -10.64
C THR A 68 0.31 14.06 -10.17
N GLU A 69 0.53 14.44 -8.92
CA GLU A 69 1.85 14.74 -8.37
C GLU A 69 2.17 13.83 -7.20
N ASP A 70 3.46 13.49 -7.04
CA ASP A 70 3.96 12.81 -5.84
C ASP A 70 3.83 13.71 -4.61
N ASN A 71 3.66 13.11 -3.44
CA ASN A 71 3.40 13.77 -2.17
C ASN A 71 2.14 14.65 -2.19
N GLY A 72 1.19 14.35 -3.10
CA GLY A 72 -0.15 14.91 -3.11
C GLY A 72 -1.09 14.16 -2.15
N ARG A 73 -2.39 14.34 -2.34
CA ARG A 73 -3.44 13.74 -1.52
C ARG A 73 -3.95 12.43 -2.14
N GLN A 74 -3.07 11.42 -2.25
CA GLN A 74 -3.41 10.16 -2.91
C GLN A 74 -4.60 9.44 -2.27
N TRP A 75 -4.79 9.58 -0.96
CA TRP A 75 -5.93 9.01 -0.21
C TRP A 75 -7.29 9.52 -0.66
N GLU A 76 -7.38 10.71 -1.30
CA GLU A 76 -8.62 11.22 -1.88
C GLU A 76 -9.04 10.48 -3.15
N ASP A 77 -8.10 9.85 -3.84
CA ASP A 77 -8.33 9.00 -5.00
C ASP A 77 -8.66 7.55 -4.60
N SER A 78 -8.93 6.72 -5.59
CA SER A 78 -8.86 5.26 -5.39
C SER A 78 -7.42 4.91 -5.01
N CYS A 79 -7.18 4.60 -3.75
CA CYS A 79 -5.83 4.50 -3.21
C CYS A 79 -5.57 3.11 -2.60
N VAL A 80 -4.36 2.60 -2.75
CA VAL A 80 -3.83 1.47 -1.97
C VAL A 80 -2.62 1.94 -1.19
N GLU A 81 -2.40 1.34 0.00
CA GLU A 81 -1.37 1.83 0.89
C GLU A 81 -0.56 0.68 1.50
N VAL A 82 0.72 0.96 1.72
CA VAL A 82 1.67 0.08 2.42
C VAL A 82 2.24 0.84 3.60
N PHE A 83 1.92 0.40 4.82
CA PHE A 83 2.49 0.95 6.03
C PHE A 83 3.46 -0.07 6.63
N ILE A 84 4.65 0.37 7.01
CA ILE A 84 5.75 -0.51 7.45
C ILE A 84 6.43 0.07 8.68
N GLN A 85 6.76 -0.79 9.62
CA GLN A 85 7.56 -0.47 10.80
C GLN A 85 8.59 -1.58 11.07
N ASP A 86 9.84 -1.21 11.20
CA ASP A 86 10.81 -2.04 11.89
C ASP A 86 10.50 -1.97 13.40
N PRO A 87 10.27 -3.08 14.10
CA PRO A 87 9.94 -3.08 15.53
C PRO A 87 10.98 -2.42 16.43
N SER A 88 12.23 -2.29 15.96
CA SER A 88 13.30 -1.60 16.67
C SER A 88 13.22 -0.08 16.60
N GLN A 89 12.35 0.45 15.72
CA GLN A 89 12.19 1.89 15.48
C GLN A 89 10.91 2.43 16.09
N ALA A 90 10.96 3.68 16.55
CA ALA A 90 9.80 4.39 17.09
C ALA A 90 8.90 5.00 16.00
N VAL A 91 9.35 4.97 14.73
CA VAL A 91 8.64 5.53 13.59
C VAL A 91 8.14 4.43 12.67
N TYR A 92 7.12 4.72 11.89
CA TYR A 92 6.69 3.90 10.76
C TYR A 92 6.75 4.71 9.46
N TYR A 93 6.71 4.01 8.36
CA TYR A 93 6.73 4.55 7.00
C TYR A 93 5.42 4.23 6.32
N ASN A 94 4.83 5.20 5.61
CA ASN A 94 3.65 4.97 4.80
C ASN A 94 3.86 5.38 3.35
N PHE A 95 3.32 4.55 2.45
CA PHE A 95 3.34 4.72 1.00
C PHE A 95 1.91 4.59 0.50
N GLU A 96 1.31 5.69 0.06
CA GLU A 96 -0.05 5.76 -0.43
C GLU A 96 -0.01 5.96 -1.95
N VAL A 97 -0.62 5.06 -2.72
CA VAL A 97 -0.45 5.00 -4.17
C VAL A 97 -1.81 5.00 -4.86
N ASN A 98 -2.01 5.96 -5.77
CA ASN A 98 -3.20 6.03 -6.59
C ASN A 98 -3.05 5.25 -7.92
N PRO A 99 -4.12 5.09 -8.75
CA PRO A 99 -4.05 4.35 -10.02
C PRO A 99 -3.11 4.94 -11.08
N LEU A 100 -2.68 6.19 -10.93
CA LEU A 100 -1.68 6.82 -11.79
C LEU A 100 -0.23 6.46 -11.39
N GLY A 101 -0.05 5.70 -10.30
CA GLY A 101 1.26 5.39 -9.74
C GLY A 101 1.88 6.60 -9.02
N LYS A 102 1.10 7.61 -8.65
CA LYS A 102 1.58 8.71 -7.83
C LYS A 102 1.60 8.29 -6.37
N VAL A 103 2.66 8.64 -5.68
CA VAL A 103 2.94 8.17 -4.32
C VAL A 103 3.04 9.34 -3.35
N LEU A 104 2.32 9.28 -2.25
CA LEU A 104 2.68 9.98 -1.03
C LEU A 104 3.51 9.04 -0.17
N ALA A 105 4.75 9.43 0.16
CA ALA A 105 5.62 8.67 1.05
C ALA A 105 6.00 9.52 2.25
N CYS A 106 5.71 9.04 3.46
CA CYS A 106 6.01 9.75 4.69
C CYS A 106 6.69 8.84 5.72
N VAL A 107 7.30 9.45 6.72
CA VAL A 107 7.86 8.79 7.91
C VAL A 107 7.50 9.59 9.15
N GLY A 108 7.14 8.94 10.23
CA GLY A 108 6.87 9.59 11.52
C GLY A 108 6.40 8.63 12.60
N PRO A 109 6.28 9.13 13.85
CA PRO A 109 5.80 8.33 14.97
C PRO A 109 4.28 8.16 14.96
N ASP A 110 3.54 9.09 14.34
CA ASP A 110 2.08 9.12 14.28
C ASP A 110 1.59 9.93 13.08
N ARG A 111 0.26 9.96 12.87
CA ARG A 111 -0.40 10.65 11.77
C ARG A 111 -0.05 12.13 11.64
N ASN A 112 0.05 12.83 12.76
CA ASN A 112 0.19 14.29 12.79
C ASN A 112 1.66 14.75 12.76
N ASN A 113 2.59 13.88 13.15
CA ASN A 113 4.02 14.18 13.26
C ASN A 113 4.85 13.45 12.18
N ARG A 114 4.22 13.01 11.10
CA ARG A 114 4.90 12.44 9.94
C ARG A 114 5.37 13.55 8.98
N VAL A 115 6.47 13.29 8.32
CA VAL A 115 7.05 14.18 7.31
C VAL A 115 7.14 13.48 5.96
N PRO A 116 6.82 14.16 4.85
CA PRO A 116 7.00 13.61 3.51
C PRO A 116 8.47 13.34 3.21
N ARG A 117 8.73 12.27 2.47
CA ARG A 117 10.08 11.96 1.96
C ARG A 117 10.52 13.00 0.93
N PRO A 118 11.80 13.33 0.89
CA PRO A 118 12.35 14.26 -0.10
C PRO A 118 12.10 13.79 -1.55
N LYS A 119 11.95 14.73 -2.47
CA LYS A 119 11.73 14.42 -3.91
C LYS A 119 12.84 13.56 -4.52
N GLU A 120 14.05 13.69 -4.04
CA GLU A 120 15.20 12.93 -4.48
C GLU A 120 15.03 11.44 -4.19
N GLU A 121 14.49 11.09 -3.03
CA GLU A 121 14.25 9.71 -2.59
C GLU A 121 13.03 9.09 -3.30
N MET A 122 12.07 9.91 -3.75
CA MET A 122 10.89 9.42 -4.47
C MET A 122 11.25 8.73 -5.80
N LYS A 123 12.44 9.01 -6.37
CA LYS A 123 12.92 8.38 -7.61
C LYS A 123 13.34 6.93 -7.39
N ASP A 124 13.71 6.57 -6.17
CA ASP A 124 14.15 5.22 -5.83
C ASP A 124 12.96 4.26 -5.66
N ILE A 125 11.75 4.80 -5.47
CA ILE A 125 10.52 4.02 -5.39
C ILE A 125 10.05 3.72 -6.81
N LEU A 126 10.28 2.49 -7.29
CA LEU A 126 9.77 2.08 -8.60
C LEU A 126 8.26 1.77 -8.50
N ARG A 127 7.52 2.14 -9.53
CA ARG A 127 6.06 1.98 -9.60
C ARG A 127 5.64 1.59 -11.00
N PHE A 128 4.77 0.59 -11.06
CA PHE A 128 4.17 0.10 -12.30
C PHE A 128 2.67 0.14 -12.11
N ALA A 129 2.02 1.12 -12.74
CA ALA A 129 0.57 1.28 -12.66
C ALA A 129 -0.08 0.85 -13.98
N GLN A 130 -1.18 0.12 -13.87
CA GLN A 130 -1.98 -0.36 -14.99
C GLN A 130 -3.46 -0.15 -14.69
N HIS A 131 -4.22 0.39 -15.63
CA HIS A 131 -5.67 0.51 -15.55
C HIS A 131 -6.28 0.25 -16.92
N ASP A 132 -7.49 -0.29 -16.94
CA ASP A 132 -8.13 -0.76 -18.17
C ASP A 132 -8.60 0.37 -19.10
N ARG A 133 -8.58 1.63 -18.64
CA ARG A 133 -9.02 2.78 -19.43
C ARG A 133 -8.21 4.04 -19.17
N MET A 134 -8.14 4.90 -20.18
CA MET A 134 -7.67 6.27 -20.00
C MET A 134 -8.57 7.00 -19.00
N VAL A 135 -7.95 7.69 -18.06
CA VAL A 135 -8.59 8.41 -16.98
C VAL A 135 -9.61 9.40 -17.54
N THR A 136 -10.87 9.10 -17.41
CA THR A 136 -11.94 10.08 -17.53
C THR A 136 -12.75 10.03 -16.25
N ASN A 137 -13.10 11.19 -15.71
CA ASN A 137 -13.98 11.30 -14.55
C ASN A 137 -15.29 10.54 -14.82
N ASP A 138 -15.82 9.89 -13.78
CA ASP A 138 -17.16 9.30 -13.73
C ASP A 138 -17.40 8.14 -14.71
N LEU A 139 -16.61 7.09 -14.60
CA LEU A 139 -16.90 5.83 -15.30
C LEU A 139 -17.93 5.03 -14.48
N GLU A 140 -19.08 4.79 -15.09
CA GLU A 140 -20.08 3.84 -14.56
C GLU A 140 -19.58 2.39 -14.74
N GLY A 141 -19.88 1.54 -13.76
CA GLY A 141 -19.57 0.11 -13.78
C GLY A 141 -18.28 -0.27 -13.08
N VAL A 142 -17.98 -1.56 -13.10
CA VAL A 142 -16.79 -2.13 -12.45
C VAL A 142 -15.53 -1.71 -13.19
N GLN A 143 -14.59 -1.12 -12.46
CA GLN A 143 -13.28 -0.72 -12.93
C GLN A 143 -12.21 -1.59 -12.28
N SER A 144 -11.20 -1.98 -13.06
CA SER A 144 -10.07 -2.74 -12.57
C SER A 144 -8.77 -1.98 -12.80
N TRP A 145 -7.90 -2.01 -11.82
CA TRP A 145 -6.58 -1.42 -11.89
C TRP A 145 -5.58 -2.19 -11.03
N ARG A 146 -4.32 -2.00 -11.35
CA ARG A 146 -3.20 -2.65 -10.68
C ARG A 146 -2.10 -1.63 -10.41
N VAL A 147 -1.43 -1.76 -9.28
CA VAL A 147 -0.17 -1.07 -9.02
C VAL A 147 0.79 -2.00 -8.31
N CYS A 148 2.01 -2.07 -8.84
CA CYS A 148 3.14 -2.70 -8.18
C CYS A 148 4.09 -1.61 -7.72
N ILE A 149 4.46 -1.63 -6.45
CA ILE A 149 5.41 -0.71 -5.84
C ILE A 149 6.62 -1.48 -5.32
N VAL A 150 7.83 -0.99 -5.65
CA VAL A 150 9.10 -1.51 -5.14
C VAL A 150 9.67 -0.47 -4.18
N ILE A 151 9.75 -0.84 -2.92
CA ILE A 151 10.18 0.03 -1.82
C ILE A 151 11.57 -0.41 -1.36
N PRO A 152 12.64 0.33 -1.69
CA PRO A 152 13.98 0.02 -1.22
C PRO A 152 14.08 -0.04 0.31
N PHE A 153 14.78 -1.02 0.84
CA PHE A 153 14.92 -1.20 2.28
C PHE A 153 15.57 -0.01 2.99
N HIS A 154 16.49 0.70 2.32
CA HIS A 154 17.09 1.90 2.90
C HIS A 154 16.07 3.02 3.14
N LEU A 155 14.98 3.10 2.36
CA LEU A 155 13.91 4.08 2.55
C LEU A 155 13.02 3.79 3.77
N ILE A 156 13.07 2.59 4.30
CA ILE A 156 12.33 2.17 5.49
C ILE A 156 13.25 1.87 6.68
N GLY A 157 14.50 2.33 6.60
CA GLY A 157 15.47 2.18 7.67
C GLY A 157 15.93 0.75 7.94
N VAL A 158 15.72 -0.18 7.01
CA VAL A 158 16.13 -1.57 7.07
C VAL A 158 17.45 -1.75 6.34
N ASN A 159 18.43 -2.37 7.00
CA ASN A 159 19.72 -2.67 6.38
C ASN A 159 19.61 -3.98 5.56
N PRO A 160 19.79 -3.96 4.22
CA PRO A 160 19.69 -5.15 3.39
C PRO A 160 20.77 -6.21 3.67
N GLU A 161 21.94 -5.81 4.21
CA GLU A 161 23.01 -6.74 4.61
C GLU A 161 22.68 -7.48 5.92
N HIS A 162 21.76 -6.93 6.72
CA HIS A 162 21.37 -7.45 8.03
C HIS A 162 19.86 -7.30 8.22
N LEU A 163 19.09 -8.06 7.44
CA LEU A 163 17.63 -8.02 7.52
C LEU A 163 17.14 -8.48 8.90
N PRO A 164 16.16 -7.81 9.52
CA PRO A 164 15.49 -8.34 10.69
C PRO A 164 14.73 -9.62 10.32
N ALA A 165 14.48 -10.48 11.28
CA ALA A 165 13.69 -11.70 11.05
C ALA A 165 12.26 -11.39 10.58
N SER A 166 11.70 -10.26 11.03
CA SER A 166 10.41 -9.76 10.61
C SER A 166 10.33 -8.24 10.71
N ILE A 167 9.39 -7.67 9.96
CA ILE A 167 8.92 -6.30 10.08
C ILE A 167 7.41 -6.30 10.31
N ARG A 168 6.89 -5.20 10.86
CA ARG A 168 5.45 -5.03 11.00
C ARG A 168 4.91 -4.24 9.81
N ALA A 169 3.73 -4.61 9.31
CA ALA A 169 3.11 -3.91 8.19
C ALA A 169 1.59 -4.03 8.22
N ASN A 170 0.94 -3.11 7.49
CA ASN A 170 -0.43 -3.30 7.08
C ASN A 170 -0.61 -2.82 5.64
N PHE A 171 -1.59 -3.39 4.96
CA PHE A 171 -1.97 -3.04 3.60
C PHE A 171 -3.39 -2.49 3.64
N TYR A 172 -3.64 -1.40 2.90
CA TYR A 172 -4.92 -0.71 2.95
C TYR A 172 -5.47 -0.43 1.55
N LYS A 173 -6.79 -0.26 1.52
CA LYS A 173 -7.52 0.26 0.38
C LYS A 173 -8.47 1.33 0.88
N CYS A 174 -8.33 2.53 0.36
CA CYS A 174 -9.23 3.64 0.66
C CYS A 174 -9.65 4.40 -0.59
N GLY A 175 -10.53 5.37 -0.38
CA GLY A 175 -11.00 6.29 -1.39
C GLY A 175 -11.88 7.34 -0.74
N ASP A 176 -11.25 8.35 -0.10
CA ASP A 176 -11.97 9.32 0.74
C ASP A 176 -12.96 10.19 -0.07
N LEU A 177 -12.62 10.54 -1.32
CA LEU A 177 -13.44 11.37 -2.21
C LEU A 177 -13.97 10.60 -3.42
N THR A 178 -14.05 9.28 -3.34
CA THR A 178 -14.78 8.45 -4.31
C THR A 178 -16.28 8.55 -4.08
N ALA A 179 -17.11 8.08 -5.02
CA ALA A 179 -18.56 8.11 -4.87
C ALA A 179 -19.04 7.29 -3.65
N HIS A 180 -18.31 6.23 -3.31
CA HIS A 180 -18.54 5.41 -2.12
C HIS A 180 -17.27 5.40 -1.26
N PRO A 181 -17.09 6.36 -0.33
CA PRO A 181 -15.93 6.36 0.57
C PRO A 181 -15.79 5.02 1.30
N HIS A 182 -14.56 4.51 1.35
CA HIS A 182 -14.29 3.18 1.92
C HIS A 182 -12.90 3.08 2.52
N PHE A 183 -12.79 2.21 3.53
CA PHE A 183 -11.57 2.05 4.32
C PHE A 183 -11.40 0.57 4.70
N LEU A 184 -10.57 -0.15 3.96
CA LEU A 184 -10.30 -1.57 4.19
C LEU A 184 -8.85 -1.78 4.61
N SER A 185 -8.61 -2.85 5.36
CA SER A 185 -7.27 -3.28 5.75
C SER A 185 -7.04 -4.78 5.53
N TRP A 186 -5.77 -5.16 5.46
CA TRP A 186 -5.35 -6.57 5.54
C TRP A 186 -5.41 -7.09 6.98
N SER A 187 -4.75 -6.40 7.92
CA SER A 187 -4.86 -6.69 9.35
C SER A 187 -5.94 -5.79 9.96
N PRO A 188 -6.91 -6.33 10.74
CA PRO A 188 -8.03 -5.56 11.25
C PRO A 188 -7.60 -4.45 12.22
N ILE A 189 -8.38 -3.37 12.24
CA ILE A 189 -8.19 -2.20 13.10
C ILE A 189 -9.41 -2.06 14.02
N PHE A 190 -9.19 -1.74 15.30
CA PHE A 190 -10.26 -1.63 16.29
C PHE A 190 -10.29 -0.20 16.89
N THR A 191 -10.69 0.76 16.04
CA THR A 191 -10.90 2.17 16.43
C THR A 191 -12.35 2.58 16.12
N GLU A 192 -12.87 3.60 16.80
CA GLU A 192 -14.24 4.09 16.57
C GLU A 192 -14.41 4.76 15.21
N GLN A 193 -13.35 5.41 14.70
CA GLN A 193 -13.36 6.14 13.45
C GLN A 193 -12.22 5.65 12.56
N PRO A 194 -12.33 5.78 11.21
CA PRO A 194 -11.28 5.40 10.29
C PRO A 194 -9.93 6.05 10.60
N ASP A 195 -8.97 5.21 10.93
CA ASP A 195 -7.60 5.62 11.19
C ASP A 195 -6.62 4.48 10.88
N PHE A 196 -5.89 4.59 9.78
CA PHE A 196 -4.87 3.62 9.37
C PHE A 196 -3.53 3.80 10.10
N HIS A 197 -3.33 4.97 10.71
CA HIS A 197 -2.08 5.33 11.40
C HIS A 197 -1.97 4.71 12.79
N ARG A 198 -2.17 3.40 12.85
CA ARG A 198 -2.26 2.58 14.06
C ARG A 198 -1.28 1.41 14.02
N PRO A 199 0.01 1.68 14.25
CA PRO A 199 1.03 0.63 14.17
C PRO A 199 0.80 -0.53 15.15
N GLU A 200 0.05 -0.32 16.24
CA GLU A 200 -0.37 -1.38 17.17
C GLU A 200 -1.19 -2.49 16.50
N TRP A 201 -1.86 -2.20 15.37
CA TRP A 201 -2.68 -3.14 14.61
C TRP A 201 -1.99 -3.68 13.35
N PHE A 202 -0.72 -3.37 13.14
CA PHE A 202 0.03 -3.96 12.02
C PHE A 202 0.20 -5.47 12.23
N GLY A 203 0.09 -6.22 11.14
CA GLY A 203 0.47 -7.61 11.09
C GLY A 203 1.99 -7.78 10.97
N GLU A 204 2.46 -9.00 10.80
CA GLU A 204 3.88 -9.33 10.77
C GLU A 204 4.28 -9.95 9.41
N LEU A 205 5.35 -9.45 8.84
CA LEU A 205 5.98 -9.95 7.62
C LEU A 205 7.32 -10.58 7.99
N PHE A 206 7.47 -11.88 7.85
CA PHE A 206 8.73 -12.61 8.01
C PHE A 206 9.55 -12.49 6.72
N LEU A 207 10.78 -11.92 6.82
CA LEU A 207 11.64 -11.60 5.67
C LEU A 207 12.61 -12.73 5.31
#